data_a46f35119e6a879931bc613f36ee0658
#
_entry.id   a46f35119e6a879931bc613f36ee0658
#
_cell.length_a   1.000
_cell.length_b   1.000
_cell.length_c   1.000
_cell.angle_alpha   90.00
_cell.angle_beta   90.00
_cell.angle_gamma   90.00
#
_symmetry.space_group_name_H-M   'P 1'
#
loop_
_entity.id
_entity.type
_entity.pdbx_description
1 polymer ?
#
loop_
_entity_poly.entity_id
_entity_poly.type
_entity_poly.pdbx_seq_one_letter_code
_entity_poly.pdbx_strand_id
1 'polypeptide(L)'
;MALALRPLGGRFPQPPEGFADYAVEVPSQGDRFAPYAPVGPDAPALELPGEGVLSGADVVARAGARAAELGLTRGSRLLSGLGYGDWPGLAAGLLAPLAADASVVLCRHLDKLPDERLSQRKDAERVTHVAK
;
A
#
# COMPACT_ATOMS: atom_id res chain seq x y z
N MET A 1 -2.12 -14.36 11.91
CA MET A 1 -2.22 -15.03 10.59
C MET A 1 -0.80 -15.30 10.08
N ALA A 2 -0.55 -16.41 9.39
CA ALA A 2 0.76 -16.75 8.81
C ALA A 2 0.66 -16.88 7.29
N LEU A 3 1.73 -16.50 6.58
CA LEU A 3 1.84 -16.56 5.12
C LEU A 3 2.97 -17.52 4.73
N ALA A 4 2.66 -18.54 3.93
CA ALA A 4 3.59 -19.62 3.58
C ALA A 4 4.71 -19.22 2.60
N LEU A 5 4.67 -18.07 1.94
CA LEU A 5 5.62 -17.61 0.91
C LEU A 5 5.92 -18.67 -0.17
N ARG A 6 4.98 -19.56 -0.45
CA ARG A 6 5.10 -20.59 -1.49
C ARG A 6 4.76 -20.01 -2.88
N PRO A 7 5.29 -20.60 -3.96
CA PRO A 7 4.91 -20.20 -5.31
C PRO A 7 3.39 -20.20 -5.50
N LEU A 8 2.89 -19.23 -6.26
CA LEU A 8 1.46 -19.06 -6.57
C LEU A 8 0.54 -18.92 -5.35
N GLY A 9 1.08 -18.43 -4.21
CA GLY A 9 0.28 -18.24 -3.00
C GLY A 9 -0.19 -19.55 -2.36
N GLY A 10 0.57 -20.63 -2.53
CA GLY A 10 0.20 -21.94 -2.00
C GLY A 10 0.12 -21.95 -0.46
N ARG A 11 -0.89 -22.68 0.06
CA ARG A 11 -1.11 -22.87 1.51
C ARG A 11 0.02 -23.62 2.17
N PHE A 12 0.10 -23.53 3.50
CA PHE A 12 0.96 -24.41 4.30
C PHE A 12 0.54 -25.88 4.15
N PRO A 13 1.49 -26.83 4.05
CA PRO A 13 1.16 -28.24 4.23
C PRO A 13 0.59 -28.53 5.63
N GLN A 14 1.15 -27.82 6.61
CA GLN A 14 0.71 -27.81 8.01
C GLN A 14 0.95 -26.40 8.56
N PRO A 15 -0.12 -25.64 8.87
CA PRO A 15 0.04 -24.28 9.39
C PRO A 15 0.73 -24.30 10.75
N PRO A 16 1.51 -23.25 11.09
CA PRO A 16 2.09 -23.11 12.41
C PRO A 16 1.02 -23.10 13.49
N GLU A 17 1.29 -23.73 14.63
CA GLU A 17 0.36 -23.78 15.76
C GLU A 17 -0.02 -22.36 16.21
N GLY A 18 -1.30 -22.13 16.49
CA GLY A 18 -1.83 -20.82 16.90
C GLY A 18 -2.01 -19.79 15.79
N PHE A 19 -1.71 -20.15 14.53
CA PHE A 19 -1.87 -19.24 13.38
C PHE A 19 -2.83 -19.80 12.34
N ALA A 20 -3.72 -18.93 11.84
CA ALA A 20 -4.52 -19.23 10.66
C ALA A 20 -3.67 -19.05 9.38
N ASP A 21 -3.89 -19.90 8.38
CA ASP A 21 -3.20 -19.82 7.08
C ASP A 21 -3.85 -18.72 6.21
N TYR A 22 -3.07 -17.71 5.86
CA TYR A 22 -3.50 -16.61 4.98
C TYR A 22 -4.08 -17.12 3.65
N ALA A 23 -3.43 -18.12 3.03
CA ALA A 23 -3.84 -18.64 1.73
C ALA A 23 -5.17 -19.43 1.77
N VAL A 24 -5.66 -19.77 2.95
CA VAL A 24 -6.96 -20.42 3.18
C VAL A 24 -8.01 -19.40 3.59
N GLU A 25 -7.68 -18.57 4.58
CA GLU A 25 -8.65 -17.67 5.21
C GLU A 25 -9.03 -16.49 4.33
N VAL A 26 -8.05 -15.85 3.67
CA VAL A 26 -8.31 -14.62 2.90
C VAL A 26 -9.18 -14.87 1.67
N PRO A 27 -8.97 -15.91 0.85
CA PRO A 27 -9.86 -16.19 -0.28
C PRO A 27 -11.28 -16.61 0.11
N SER A 28 -11.50 -16.99 1.38
CA SER A 28 -12.84 -17.30 1.90
C SER A 28 -13.67 -16.06 2.25
N GLN A 29 -13.03 -14.89 2.33
CA GLN A 29 -13.73 -13.63 2.61
C GLN A 29 -14.46 -13.11 1.36
N GLY A 30 -15.62 -12.52 1.60
CA GLY A 30 -16.39 -11.91 0.49
C GLY A 30 -15.71 -10.63 -0.03
N ASP A 31 -15.93 -10.33 -1.30
CA ASP A 31 -15.40 -9.12 -1.95
C ASP A 31 -16.10 -7.82 -1.52
N ARG A 32 -17.11 -7.94 -0.68
CA ARG A 32 -17.85 -6.79 -0.17
C ARG A 32 -17.54 -6.56 1.30
N PHE A 33 -16.87 -5.46 1.59
CA PHE A 33 -16.64 -5.03 2.96
C PHE A 33 -17.87 -4.28 3.52
N ALA A 34 -18.27 -4.66 4.71
CA ALA A 34 -19.22 -3.89 5.54
C ALA A 34 -18.66 -3.82 6.97
N PRO A 35 -18.44 -2.61 7.52
CA PRO A 35 -17.94 -2.48 8.88
C PRO A 35 -18.96 -3.01 9.90
N TYR A 36 -18.51 -3.72 10.92
CA TYR A 36 -19.37 -4.20 12.01
C TYR A 36 -19.96 -3.07 12.88
N ALA A 37 -19.22 -1.95 12.95
CA ALA A 37 -19.63 -0.76 13.64
C ALA A 37 -19.18 0.48 12.88
N PRO A 38 -19.90 1.61 12.97
CA PRO A 38 -19.44 2.88 12.41
C PRO A 38 -18.14 3.30 13.08
N VAL A 39 -17.17 3.73 12.29
CA VAL A 39 -15.90 4.29 12.78
C VAL A 39 -15.96 5.80 12.57
N GLY A 40 -15.87 6.57 13.66
CA GLY A 40 -15.84 8.03 13.58
C GLY A 40 -14.51 8.54 12.99
N PRO A 41 -14.51 9.74 12.41
CA PRO A 41 -13.32 10.33 11.81
C PRO A 41 -12.19 10.56 12.81
N ASP A 42 -12.52 10.80 14.09
CA ASP A 42 -11.56 11.05 15.16
C ASP A 42 -11.02 9.76 15.80
N ALA A 43 -11.50 8.58 15.36
CA ALA A 43 -11.00 7.33 15.88
C ALA A 43 -9.53 7.13 15.49
N PRO A 44 -8.70 6.55 16.39
CA PRO A 44 -7.32 6.18 16.07
C PRO A 44 -7.28 5.26 14.85
N ALA A 45 -6.50 5.61 13.84
CA ALA A 45 -6.42 4.86 12.58
C ALA A 45 -5.01 4.38 12.24
N LEU A 46 -3.98 5.11 12.64
CA LEU A 46 -2.61 4.80 12.28
C LEU A 46 -1.65 5.25 13.39
N GLU A 47 -0.72 4.39 13.74
CA GLU A 47 0.40 4.71 14.61
C GLU A 47 1.71 4.40 13.88
N LEU A 48 2.58 5.38 13.78
CA LEU A 48 3.90 5.25 13.14
C LEU A 48 4.98 5.79 14.06
N PRO A 49 6.18 5.19 14.05
CA PRO A 49 7.34 5.70 14.78
C PRO A 49 7.61 7.15 14.41
N GLY A 50 7.69 8.03 15.42
CA GLY A 50 7.95 9.46 15.24
C GLY A 50 6.75 10.32 14.86
N GLU A 51 5.64 9.74 14.43
CA GLU A 51 4.41 10.47 14.03
C GLU A 51 3.32 10.44 15.12
N GLY A 52 3.44 9.51 16.07
CA GLY A 52 2.41 9.28 17.06
C GLY A 52 1.16 8.61 16.48
N VAL A 53 0.03 8.78 17.16
CA VAL A 53 -1.27 8.25 16.74
C VAL A 53 -2.01 9.29 15.90
N LEU A 54 -2.38 8.92 14.69
CA LEU A 54 -3.17 9.71 13.76
C LEU A 54 -4.61 9.23 13.75
N SER A 55 -5.57 10.16 13.72
CA SER A 55 -6.98 9.85 13.51
C SER A 55 -7.25 9.48 12.04
N GLY A 56 -8.42 8.91 11.76
CA GLY A 56 -8.87 8.67 10.39
C GLY A 56 -8.93 9.95 9.55
N ALA A 57 -9.40 11.05 10.16
CA ALA A 57 -9.44 12.36 9.50
C ALA A 57 -8.04 12.88 9.17
N ASP A 58 -7.07 12.77 10.10
CA ASP A 58 -5.68 13.17 9.85
C ASP A 58 -5.05 12.38 8.72
N VAL A 59 -5.24 11.06 8.71
CA VAL A 59 -4.71 10.18 7.65
C VAL A 59 -5.27 10.57 6.28
N VAL A 60 -6.58 10.80 6.19
CA VAL A 60 -7.23 11.21 4.92
C VAL A 60 -6.74 12.59 4.46
N ALA A 61 -6.68 13.57 5.37
CA ALA A 61 -6.20 14.91 5.04
C ALA A 61 -4.75 14.91 4.56
N ARG A 62 -3.86 14.20 5.28
CA ARG A 62 -2.45 14.06 4.90
C ARG A 62 -2.26 13.28 3.61
N ALA A 63 -3.08 12.26 3.35
CA ALA A 63 -3.06 11.50 2.10
C ALA A 63 -3.42 12.39 0.91
N GLY A 64 -4.48 13.21 1.03
CA GLY A 64 -4.86 14.18 0.02
C GLY A 64 -3.79 15.23 -0.25
N ALA A 65 -3.19 15.80 0.81
CA ALA A 65 -2.07 16.71 0.68
C ALA A 65 -0.88 16.07 -0.06
N ARG A 66 -0.52 14.84 0.30
CA ARG A 66 0.56 14.11 -0.38
C ARG A 66 0.25 13.81 -1.83
N ALA A 67 -0.99 13.47 -2.15
CA ALA A 67 -1.42 13.28 -3.54
C ALA A 67 -1.25 14.56 -4.37
N ALA A 68 -1.64 15.70 -3.82
CA ALA A 68 -1.46 17.01 -4.46
C ALA A 68 0.02 17.37 -4.66
N GLU A 69 0.87 17.17 -3.66
CA GLU A 69 2.33 17.37 -3.76
C GLU A 69 2.96 16.51 -4.86
N LEU A 70 2.51 15.27 -5.01
CA LEU A 70 2.98 14.36 -6.05
C LEU A 70 2.34 14.64 -7.43
N GLY A 71 1.39 15.55 -7.52
CA GLY A 71 0.65 15.86 -8.75
C GLY A 71 -0.27 14.73 -9.21
N LEU A 72 -0.69 13.85 -8.31
CA LEU A 72 -1.54 12.71 -8.66
C LEU A 72 -2.97 13.16 -8.95
N THR A 73 -3.53 12.60 -9.98
CA THR A 73 -4.92 12.77 -10.38
C THR A 73 -5.53 11.42 -10.72
N ARG A 74 -6.84 11.38 -10.93
CA ARG A 74 -7.54 10.18 -11.40
C ARG A 74 -6.82 9.58 -12.62
N GLY A 75 -6.53 8.29 -12.55
CA GLY A 75 -5.86 7.54 -13.61
C GLY A 75 -4.33 7.70 -13.62
N SER A 76 -3.73 8.51 -12.75
CA SER A 76 -2.28 8.52 -12.55
C SER A 76 -1.78 7.14 -12.14
N ARG A 77 -0.54 6.83 -12.51
CA ARG A 77 0.15 5.61 -12.07
C ARG A 77 1.49 5.97 -11.45
N LEU A 78 1.60 5.80 -10.15
CA LEU A 78 2.78 6.11 -9.37
C LEU A 78 3.70 4.91 -9.23
N LEU A 79 4.96 5.03 -9.62
CA LEU A 79 6.00 4.06 -9.27
C LEU A 79 6.65 4.48 -7.95
N SER A 80 6.55 3.64 -6.93
CA SER A 80 7.15 3.89 -5.62
C SER A 80 8.22 2.85 -5.27
N GLY A 81 9.40 3.35 -4.86
CA GLY A 81 10.49 2.55 -4.30
C GLY A 81 10.56 2.60 -2.78
N LEU A 82 9.72 3.38 -2.13
CA LEU A 82 9.75 3.63 -0.70
C LEU A 82 9.19 2.46 0.11
N GLY A 83 9.75 2.21 1.28
CA GLY A 83 9.27 1.19 2.21
C GLY A 83 8.12 1.70 3.08
N TYR A 84 7.30 0.79 3.62
CA TYR A 84 6.13 1.14 4.44
C TYR A 84 6.42 1.35 5.94
N GLY A 85 7.69 1.49 6.32
CA GLY A 85 8.07 1.65 7.72
C GLY A 85 7.89 3.06 8.27
N ASP A 86 7.61 4.04 7.43
CA ASP A 86 7.45 5.45 7.76
C ASP A 86 6.30 6.10 6.99
N TRP A 87 5.98 7.34 7.35
CA TRP A 87 4.92 8.10 6.68
C TRP A 87 5.18 8.32 5.18
N PRO A 88 6.36 8.79 4.73
CA PRO A 88 6.62 8.99 3.30
C PRO A 88 6.35 7.76 2.44
N GLY A 89 6.80 6.60 2.89
CA GLY A 89 6.62 5.35 2.17
C GLY A 89 5.19 4.86 2.15
N LEU A 90 4.51 4.87 3.30
CA LEU A 90 3.10 4.50 3.39
C LEU A 90 2.22 5.46 2.59
N ALA A 91 2.49 6.76 2.68
CA ALA A 91 1.74 7.77 1.94
C ALA A 91 1.91 7.61 0.43
N ALA A 92 3.13 7.48 -0.09
CA ALA A 92 3.36 7.33 -1.53
C ALA A 92 2.95 5.94 -2.05
N GLY A 93 3.18 4.89 -1.27
CA GLY A 93 2.92 3.51 -1.71
C GLY A 93 1.47 3.06 -1.61
N LEU A 94 0.63 3.76 -0.84
CA LEU A 94 -0.75 3.35 -0.59
C LEU A 94 -1.72 4.53 -0.52
N LEU A 95 -1.52 5.45 0.45
CA LEU A 95 -2.58 6.38 0.85
C LEU A 95 -2.84 7.48 -0.20
N ALA A 96 -1.80 8.10 -0.74
CA ALA A 96 -1.94 9.15 -1.74
C ALA A 96 -2.52 8.65 -3.09
N PRO A 97 -2.09 7.48 -3.62
CA PRO A 97 -2.78 6.89 -4.77
C PRO A 97 -4.27 6.63 -4.54
N LEU A 98 -4.64 6.08 -3.37
CA LEU A 98 -6.05 5.88 -3.03
C LEU A 98 -6.82 7.20 -2.95
N ALA A 99 -6.24 8.23 -2.32
CA ALA A 99 -6.88 9.54 -2.20
C ALA A 99 -7.09 10.25 -3.55
N ALA A 100 -6.25 9.94 -4.55
CA ALA A 100 -6.31 10.54 -5.89
C ALA A 100 -7.05 9.68 -6.93
N ASP A 101 -7.62 8.52 -6.55
CA ASP A 101 -8.16 7.53 -7.50
C ASP A 101 -7.12 7.14 -8.57
N ALA A 102 -5.88 6.94 -8.11
CA ALA A 102 -4.72 6.56 -8.88
C ALA A 102 -4.29 5.11 -8.59
N SER A 103 -3.38 4.58 -9.38
CA SER A 103 -2.78 3.26 -9.17
C SER A 103 -1.32 3.37 -8.76
N VAL A 104 -0.78 2.31 -8.15
CA VAL A 104 0.61 2.25 -7.73
C VAL A 104 1.31 1.01 -8.27
N VAL A 105 2.58 1.18 -8.64
CA VAL A 105 3.53 0.11 -8.94
C VAL A 105 4.59 0.13 -7.84
N LEU A 106 4.69 -0.93 -7.06
CA LEU A 106 5.70 -1.04 -6.02
C LEU A 106 6.95 -1.71 -6.56
N CYS A 107 8.09 -1.05 -6.43
CA CYS A 107 9.35 -1.57 -6.89
C CYS A 107 10.41 -1.51 -5.77
N ARG A 108 10.64 -2.66 -5.12
CA ARG A 108 11.70 -2.75 -4.10
C ARG A 108 13.05 -2.48 -4.74
N HIS A 109 13.93 -1.78 -4.00
CA HIS A 109 15.28 -1.44 -4.45
C HIS A 109 15.31 -0.65 -5.76
N LEU A 110 14.37 0.28 -5.91
CA LEU A 110 14.30 1.16 -7.09
C LEU A 110 15.58 1.96 -7.29
N ASP A 111 16.26 2.32 -6.20
CA ASP A 111 17.55 2.99 -6.15
C ASP A 111 18.70 2.18 -6.79
N LYS A 112 18.56 0.85 -6.88
CA LYS A 112 19.55 -0.06 -7.46
C LYS A 112 19.30 -0.42 -8.92
N LEU A 113 18.19 0.05 -9.48
CA LEU A 113 17.86 -0.19 -10.88
C LEU A 113 18.69 0.72 -11.79
N PRO A 114 19.40 0.16 -12.81
CA PRO A 114 20.00 0.97 -13.87
C PRO A 114 18.95 1.81 -14.58
N ASP A 115 19.32 3.01 -15.03
CA ASP A 115 18.39 3.96 -15.67
C ASP A 115 17.66 3.36 -16.87
N GLU A 116 18.35 2.56 -17.68
CA GLU A 116 17.72 1.85 -18.81
C GLU A 116 16.60 0.90 -18.34
N ARG A 117 16.82 0.13 -17.27
CA ARG A 117 15.83 -0.78 -16.69
C ARG A 117 14.67 -0.01 -16.05
N LEU A 118 14.97 1.11 -15.45
CA LEU A 118 13.95 2.00 -14.89
C LEU A 118 13.06 2.56 -16.01
N SER A 119 13.66 3.02 -17.12
CA SER A 119 12.93 3.51 -18.30
C SER A 119 12.03 2.42 -18.89
N GLN A 120 12.56 1.23 -19.15
CA GLN A 120 11.80 0.10 -19.66
C GLN A 120 10.61 -0.25 -18.75
N ARG A 121 10.81 -0.23 -17.42
CA ARG A 121 9.73 -0.49 -16.46
C ARG A 121 8.66 0.61 -16.49
N LYS A 122 9.09 1.88 -16.54
CA LYS A 122 8.14 3.01 -16.65
C LYS A 122 7.25 2.87 -17.88
N ASP A 123 7.83 2.50 -19.00
CA ASP A 123 7.10 2.32 -20.25
C ASP A 123 6.16 1.10 -20.19
N ALA A 124 6.67 -0.05 -19.76
CA ALA A 124 5.89 -1.29 -19.66
C ALA A 124 4.70 -1.15 -18.69
N GLU A 125 4.90 -0.47 -17.56
CA GLU A 125 3.87 -0.26 -16.54
C GLU A 125 3.05 1.01 -16.78
N ARG A 126 3.34 1.80 -17.81
CA ARG A 126 2.69 3.09 -18.11
C ARG A 126 2.73 4.05 -16.93
N VAL A 127 3.89 4.16 -16.29
CA VAL A 127 4.12 5.01 -15.13
C VAL A 127 4.04 6.48 -15.53
N THR A 128 3.27 7.25 -14.77
CA THR A 128 3.13 8.71 -14.99
C THR A 128 3.92 9.52 -13.95
N HIS A 129 4.13 8.97 -12.76
CA HIS A 129 4.80 9.64 -11.63
C HIS A 129 5.75 8.68 -10.92
N VAL A 130 6.79 9.21 -10.27
CA VAL A 130 7.79 8.41 -9.54
C VAL A 130 8.03 9.02 -8.16
N ALA A 131 7.95 8.19 -7.10
CA ALA A 131 8.40 8.52 -5.75
C ALA A 131 9.63 7.67 -5.40
N LYS A 132 10.73 8.33 -5.04
CA LYS A 132 12.02 7.73 -4.66
C LYS A 132 12.38 8.14 -3.24
#